data_6aa93f691095fa1c8be6bcb361c24417
#
_entry.id   6aa93f691095fa1c8be6bcb361c24417
#
_cell.length_a   1.000
_cell.length_b   1.000
_cell.length_c   1.000
_cell.angle_alpha   90.00
_cell.angle_beta   90.00
_cell.angle_gamma   90.00
#
_symmetry.space_group_name_H-M   'P 1'
#
loop_
_entity.id
_entity.type
_entity.pdbx_description
1 polymer ?
#
loop_
_entity_poly.entity_id
_entity_poly.type
_entity_poly.pdbx_seq_one_letter_code
_entity_poly.pdbx_strand_id
1 'polypeptide(L)'
;MTLTSKQVQELKSLAHHLNPIVLIGKGGLDEAQLENINKELLHHELMKIKFNDYKSRKEELAEKIAEETGSEIIDIIGNTLIIYRKHPNPEERQIKI
;
A
#
# COMPACT_ATOMS: atom_id res chain seq x y z
N MET A 1 -0.04 6.06 12.69
CA MET A 1 -0.10 7.45 12.23
C MET A 1 -1.49 7.74 11.70
N THR A 2 -2.05 8.90 12.06
CA THR A 2 -3.35 9.30 11.55
C THR A 2 -3.15 10.40 10.51
N LEU A 3 -3.60 10.15 9.30
CA LEU A 3 -3.50 11.10 8.20
C LEU A 3 -4.72 12.02 8.16
N THR A 4 -4.50 13.28 7.84
CA THR A 4 -5.60 14.22 7.60
C THR A 4 -6.22 13.96 6.23
N SER A 5 -7.42 14.46 6.01
CA SER A 5 -8.08 14.35 4.69
C SER A 5 -7.23 14.99 3.59
N LYS A 6 -6.58 16.10 3.91
CA LYS A 6 -5.70 16.78 2.96
C LYS A 6 -4.49 15.92 2.59
N GLN A 7 -3.88 15.27 3.59
CA GLN A 7 -2.75 14.36 3.35
C GLN A 7 -3.16 13.17 2.51
N VAL A 8 -4.33 12.59 2.77
CA VAL A 8 -4.86 11.49 1.97
C VAL A 8 -5.04 11.92 0.52
N GLN A 9 -5.59 13.12 0.29
CA GLN A 9 -5.78 13.63 -1.07
C GLN A 9 -4.45 13.85 -1.79
N GLU A 10 -3.44 14.35 -1.09
CA GLU A 10 -2.09 14.52 -1.65
C GLU A 10 -1.49 13.17 -2.04
N LEU A 11 -1.64 12.15 -1.18
CA LEU A 11 -1.14 10.82 -1.46
C LEU A 11 -1.86 10.17 -2.64
N LYS A 12 -3.18 10.35 -2.75
CA LYS A 12 -3.93 9.88 -3.92
C LYS A 12 -3.42 10.53 -5.21
N SER A 13 -3.15 11.82 -5.16
CA SER A 13 -2.62 12.55 -6.31
C SER A 13 -1.27 12.01 -6.74
N LEU A 14 -0.37 11.79 -5.78
CA LEU A 14 0.94 11.22 -6.06
C LEU A 14 0.83 9.80 -6.62
N ALA A 15 -0.08 9.01 -6.07
CA ALA A 15 -0.28 7.61 -6.48
C ALA A 15 -0.87 7.50 -7.89
N HIS A 16 -1.53 8.54 -8.39
CA HIS A 16 -2.17 8.51 -9.70
C HIS A 16 -1.22 8.09 -10.82
N HIS A 17 0.04 8.47 -10.71
CA HIS A 17 1.06 8.18 -11.73
C HIS A 17 1.82 6.88 -11.49
N LEU A 18 1.56 6.19 -10.39
CA LEU A 18 2.25 4.96 -10.06
C LEU A 18 1.59 3.76 -10.70
N ASN A 19 2.40 2.76 -11.02
CA ASN A 19 1.93 1.45 -11.45
C ASN A 19 1.97 0.48 -10.27
N PRO A 20 1.10 -0.55 -10.23
CA PRO A 20 1.20 -1.58 -9.21
C PRO A 20 2.56 -2.29 -9.30
N ILE A 21 3.20 -2.48 -8.15
CA ILE A 21 4.49 -3.18 -8.07
C ILE A 21 4.38 -4.54 -7.38
N VAL A 22 3.21 -4.84 -6.81
CA VAL A 22 2.91 -6.14 -6.23
C VAL A 22 1.57 -6.61 -6.80
N LEU A 23 1.51 -7.89 -7.16
CA LEU A 23 0.30 -8.52 -7.68
C LEU A 23 -0.10 -9.64 -6.74
N ILE A 24 -1.36 -9.66 -6.32
CA ILE A 24 -1.92 -10.75 -5.52
C ILE A 24 -2.58 -11.72 -6.49
N GLY A 25 -1.93 -12.86 -6.71
CA GLY A 25 -2.43 -13.90 -7.61
C GLY A 25 -3.05 -15.05 -6.83
N LYS A 26 -3.04 -16.24 -7.45
CA LYS A 26 -3.67 -17.45 -6.89
C LYS A 26 -3.11 -17.86 -5.54
N GLY A 27 -1.82 -17.60 -5.29
CA GLY A 27 -1.20 -17.91 -4.00
C GLY A 27 -1.72 -17.06 -2.85
N GLY A 28 -2.44 -15.99 -3.16
CA GLY A 28 -3.02 -15.11 -2.16
C GLY A 28 -1.98 -14.33 -1.37
N LEU A 29 -2.35 -14.00 -0.14
CA LEU A 29 -1.51 -13.21 0.74
C LEU A 29 -0.85 -14.12 1.79
N ASP A 30 0.35 -14.60 1.48
CA ASP A 30 1.14 -15.42 2.41
C ASP A 30 2.26 -14.60 3.06
N GLU A 31 3.06 -15.23 3.93
CA GLU A 31 4.15 -14.55 4.62
C GLU A 31 5.20 -13.99 3.66
N ALA A 32 5.52 -14.73 2.61
CA ALA A 32 6.50 -14.29 1.62
C ALA A 32 6.02 -13.02 0.92
N GLN A 33 4.72 -12.96 0.59
CA GLN A 33 4.14 -11.78 -0.03
C GLN A 33 4.12 -10.59 0.94
N LEU A 34 3.78 -10.82 2.21
CA LEU A 34 3.80 -9.77 3.22
C LEU A 34 5.22 -9.22 3.43
N GLU A 35 6.22 -10.08 3.46
CA GLU A 35 7.62 -9.65 3.56
C GLU A 35 8.02 -8.80 2.36
N ASN A 36 7.59 -9.20 1.17
CA ASN A 36 7.85 -8.44 -0.04
C ASN A 36 7.20 -7.05 0.02
N ILE A 37 5.95 -6.98 0.48
CA ILE A 37 5.26 -5.70 0.65
C ILE A 37 5.99 -4.80 1.65
N ASN A 38 6.44 -5.35 2.78
CA ASN A 38 7.23 -4.62 3.77
C ASN A 38 8.50 -4.05 3.15
N LYS A 39 9.20 -4.86 2.37
CA LYS A 39 10.43 -4.47 1.70
C LYS A 39 10.17 -3.33 0.71
N GLU A 40 9.12 -3.45 -0.09
CA GLU A 40 8.77 -2.44 -1.08
C GLU A 40 8.33 -1.12 -0.42
N LEU A 41 7.66 -1.19 0.74
CA LEU A 41 7.29 0.01 1.48
C LEU A 41 8.50 0.80 1.98
N LEU A 42 9.60 0.11 2.32
CA LEU A 42 10.84 0.79 2.70
C LEU A 42 11.46 1.54 1.52
N HIS A 43 11.29 1.02 0.31
CA HIS A 43 11.85 1.67 -0.89
C HIS A 43 10.97 2.79 -1.42
N HIS A 44 9.65 2.69 -1.28
CA HIS A 44 8.72 3.57 -1.98
C HIS A 44 7.82 4.42 -1.11
N GLU A 45 7.63 4.07 0.17
CA GLU A 45 6.67 4.68 1.08
C GLU A 45 5.21 4.61 0.59
N LEU A 46 4.95 4.93 -0.67
CA LEU A 46 3.64 4.90 -1.31
C LEU A 46 3.70 3.89 -2.45
N MET A 47 2.75 2.96 -2.48
CA MET A 47 2.75 1.92 -3.50
C MET A 47 1.35 1.41 -3.80
N LYS A 48 1.23 0.78 -4.97
CA LYS A 48 0.00 0.13 -5.40
C LYS A 48 0.17 -1.38 -5.42
N ILE A 49 -0.88 -2.07 -5.00
CA ILE A 49 -0.98 -3.53 -5.04
C ILE A 49 -2.23 -3.88 -5.83
N LYS A 50 -2.08 -4.72 -6.86
CA LYS A 50 -3.21 -5.12 -7.69
C LYS A 50 -3.67 -6.53 -7.30
N PHE A 51 -4.99 -6.71 -7.14
CA PHE A 51 -5.59 -8.02 -6.91
C PHE A 51 -5.98 -8.64 -8.25
N ASN A 52 -5.23 -9.63 -8.70
CA ASN A 52 -5.57 -10.42 -9.88
C ASN A 52 -6.52 -11.57 -9.50
N ASP A 53 -6.42 -12.02 -8.24
CA ASP A 53 -7.32 -13.00 -7.64
C ASP A 53 -7.85 -12.45 -6.32
N TYR A 54 -8.79 -13.13 -5.70
CA TYR A 54 -9.39 -12.72 -4.42
C TYR A 54 -10.05 -11.34 -4.47
N LYS A 55 -10.57 -10.97 -5.65
CA LYS A 55 -11.16 -9.64 -5.86
C LYS A 55 -12.36 -9.37 -4.96
N SER A 56 -13.15 -10.40 -4.66
CA SER A 56 -14.29 -10.27 -3.76
C SER A 56 -13.88 -10.11 -2.29
N ARG A 57 -12.61 -10.37 -1.97
CA ARG A 57 -12.05 -10.27 -0.62
C ARG A 57 -11.01 -9.17 -0.50
N LYS A 58 -10.96 -8.27 -1.45
CA LYS A 58 -9.90 -7.24 -1.50
C LYS A 58 -9.92 -6.31 -0.28
N GLU A 59 -11.07 -5.94 0.22
CA GLU A 59 -11.17 -5.09 1.41
C GLU A 59 -10.62 -5.79 2.64
N GLU A 60 -10.98 -7.06 2.82
CA GLU A 60 -10.49 -7.88 3.93
C GLU A 60 -8.97 -8.05 3.86
N LEU A 61 -8.46 -8.35 2.67
CA LEU A 61 -7.02 -8.53 2.47
C LEU A 61 -6.26 -7.21 2.62
N ALA A 62 -6.85 -6.10 2.19
CA ALA A 62 -6.28 -4.77 2.39
C ALA A 62 -6.10 -4.45 3.88
N GLU A 63 -7.12 -4.75 4.69
CA GLU A 63 -7.05 -4.57 6.14
C GLU A 63 -5.91 -5.40 6.74
N LYS A 64 -5.78 -6.64 6.29
CA LYS A 64 -4.72 -7.53 6.75
C LYS A 64 -3.34 -6.99 6.38
N ILE A 65 -3.18 -6.53 5.15
CA ILE A 65 -1.92 -5.93 4.69
C ILE A 65 -1.57 -4.72 5.56
N ALA A 66 -2.53 -3.82 5.77
CA ALA A 66 -2.31 -2.62 6.57
C ALA A 66 -1.90 -2.96 8.00
N GLU A 67 -2.60 -3.90 8.62
CA GLU A 67 -2.31 -4.34 9.99
C GLU A 67 -0.94 -4.99 10.11
N GLU A 68 -0.62 -5.93 9.20
CA GLU A 68 0.62 -6.67 9.26
C GLU A 68 1.86 -5.84 8.88
N THR A 69 1.68 -4.82 8.07
CA THR A 69 2.80 -3.98 7.62
C THR A 69 2.87 -2.63 8.33
N GLY A 70 1.88 -2.30 9.14
CA GLY A 70 1.82 -0.99 9.78
C GLY A 70 1.63 0.15 8.78
N SER A 71 0.98 -0.11 7.66
CA SER A 71 0.72 0.89 6.64
C SER A 71 -0.71 1.44 6.74
N GLU A 72 -0.94 2.55 6.05
CA GLU A 72 -2.25 3.18 5.97
C GLU A 72 -2.87 2.84 4.62
N ILE A 73 -4.14 2.46 4.62
CA ILE A 73 -4.90 2.30 3.37
C ILE A 73 -5.29 3.71 2.90
N ILE A 74 -4.80 4.08 1.73
CA ILE A 74 -5.12 5.39 1.16
C ILE A 74 -6.40 5.31 0.35
N ASP A 75 -6.53 4.26 -0.48
CA ASP A 75 -7.72 4.04 -1.27
C ASP A 75 -7.71 2.63 -1.88
N ILE A 76 -8.86 2.17 -2.32
CA ILE A 76 -9.01 1.00 -3.17
C ILE A 76 -9.80 1.45 -4.39
N ILE A 77 -9.15 1.44 -5.55
CA ILE A 77 -9.78 1.85 -6.81
C ILE A 77 -9.85 0.63 -7.70
N GLY A 78 -11.08 0.15 -7.96
CA GLY A 78 -11.26 -1.11 -8.68
C GLY A 78 -10.60 -2.24 -7.89
N ASN A 79 -9.63 -2.92 -8.50
CA ASN A 79 -8.88 -4.02 -7.87
C ASN A 79 -7.47 -3.58 -7.47
N THR A 80 -7.24 -2.29 -7.32
CA THR A 80 -5.93 -1.74 -6.94
C THR A 80 -6.00 -1.08 -5.58
N LEU A 81 -5.15 -1.56 -4.67
CA LEU A 81 -4.99 -1.02 -3.32
C LEU A 81 -3.83 -0.03 -3.33
N ILE A 82 -4.04 1.13 -2.71
CA ILE A 82 -3.01 2.14 -2.50
C ILE A 82 -2.70 2.18 -1.02
N ILE A 83 -1.44 1.95 -0.65
CA ILE A 83 -1.00 2.00 0.75
C ILE A 83 0.18 2.96 0.89
N TYR A 84 0.31 3.49 2.12
CA TYR A 84 1.39 4.40 2.47
C TYR A 84 1.95 4.06 3.84
N ARG A 85 3.29 4.13 3.96
CA ARG A 85 3.96 4.04 5.24
C ARG A 85 5.20 4.94 5.20
N LYS A 86 5.24 5.90 6.12
CA LYS A 86 6.38 6.81 6.26
C LYS A 86 7.64 6.02 6.62
N HIS A 87 8.75 6.29 5.92
CA HIS A 87 10.01 5.64 6.24
C HIS A 87 10.42 6.00 7.68
N PRO A 88 10.89 5.02 8.48
CA PRO A 88 11.28 5.30 9.86
C PRO A 88 12.48 6.24 9.98
N ASN A 89 13.38 6.23 8.98
CA ASN A 89 14.50 7.16 8.96
C ASN A 89 14.11 8.42 8.19
N PRO A 90 14.07 9.60 8.85
CA PRO A 90 13.69 10.85 8.17
C PRO A 90 14.53 11.19 6.94
N GLU A 91 15.80 10.78 6.93
CA GLU A 91 16.68 11.06 5.80
C GLU A 91 16.34 10.25 4.56
N GLU A 92 15.62 9.14 4.73
CA GLU A 92 15.19 8.28 3.63
C GLU A 92 13.79 8.62 3.12
N ARG A 93 13.12 9.59 3.72
CA ARG A 93 11.75 9.94 3.32
C ARG A 93 11.74 10.64 1.99
N GLN A 94 10.88 10.13 1.09
CA GLN A 94 10.71 10.66 -0.27
C GLN A 94 9.50 11.57 -0.38
N ILE A 95 8.54 11.39 0.49
CA ILE A 95 7.25 12.09 0.45
C ILE A 95 7.13 13.02 1.65
N LYS A 96 6.88 14.29 1.38
CA LYS A 96 6.67 15.31 2.42
C LYS A 96 5.19 15.64 2.49
N ILE A 97 4.57 15.20 3.56
CA ILE A 97 3.16 15.50 3.79
C ILE A 97 2.92 15.97 5.23
#